data_70aa8cf7a811591dbf837405b10b751b
#
_entry.id   70aa8cf7a811591dbf837405b10b751b
#
_cell.length_a   1.000
_cell.length_b   1.000
_cell.length_c   1.000
_cell.angle_alpha   90.00
_cell.angle_beta   90.00
_cell.angle_gamma   90.00
#
_symmetry.space_group_name_H-M   'P 1'
#
loop_
_entity.id
_entity.type
_entity.pdbx_description
1 polymer ?
#
loop_
_entity_poly.entity_id
_entity_poly.type
_entity_poly.pdbx_seq_one_letter_code
_entity_poly.pdbx_strand_id
1 'polypeptide(L)'
;MKRSLALVLALAGALSVSGCYTPQQQTGTLAGGAIGAGGGALIGSALTGGSAGGAIAGGILGAGTGALIGNAVTAPRHHCARWGWNAYGHRVCRAWY
;
A
#
# COMPACT_ATOMS: atom_id res chain seq x y z
N MET A 1 -28.92 -2.96 -12.33
CA MET A 1 -28.77 -2.09 -11.15
C MET A 1 -27.70 -2.56 -10.19
N LYS A 2 -27.69 -3.80 -9.73
CA LYS A 2 -26.62 -4.30 -8.81
C LYS A 2 -25.21 -4.26 -9.41
N ARG A 3 -25.08 -4.55 -10.70
CA ARG A 3 -23.78 -4.53 -11.41
C ARG A 3 -23.23 -3.11 -11.59
N SER A 4 -24.12 -2.15 -11.87
CA SER A 4 -23.72 -0.75 -12.00
C SER A 4 -23.31 -0.14 -10.68
N LEU A 5 -23.97 -0.50 -9.58
CA LEU A 5 -23.63 -0.05 -8.24
C LEU A 5 -22.26 -0.58 -7.81
N ALA A 6 -21.95 -1.84 -8.11
CA ALA A 6 -20.64 -2.45 -7.83
C ALA A 6 -19.52 -1.78 -8.62
N LEU A 7 -19.75 -1.42 -9.88
CA LEU A 7 -18.78 -0.70 -10.71
C LEU A 7 -18.51 0.71 -10.19
N VAL A 8 -19.56 1.43 -9.78
CA VAL A 8 -19.43 2.78 -9.21
C VAL A 8 -18.66 2.73 -7.87
N LEU A 9 -18.94 1.74 -7.03
CA LEU A 9 -18.23 1.56 -5.76
C LEU A 9 -16.77 1.21 -5.98
N ALA A 10 -16.45 0.36 -6.96
CA ALA A 10 -15.10 -0.01 -7.32
C ALA A 10 -14.32 1.21 -7.87
N LEU A 11 -14.96 2.03 -8.70
CA LEU A 11 -14.36 3.25 -9.26
C LEU A 11 -14.12 4.30 -8.18
N ALA A 12 -15.06 4.48 -7.26
CA ALA A 12 -14.92 5.39 -6.13
C ALA A 12 -13.79 4.97 -5.18
N GLY A 13 -13.62 3.67 -4.95
CA GLY A 13 -12.52 3.11 -4.16
C GLY A 13 -11.15 3.33 -4.80
N ALA A 14 -11.06 3.23 -6.13
CA ALA A 14 -9.81 3.45 -6.86
C ALA A 14 -9.36 4.92 -6.84
N LEU A 15 -10.31 5.86 -6.84
CA LEU A 15 -10.02 7.30 -6.81
C LEU A 15 -9.58 7.81 -5.43
N SER A 16 -9.94 7.13 -4.34
CA SER A 16 -9.55 7.53 -2.98
C SER A 16 -8.11 7.19 -2.61
N VAL A 17 -7.39 6.44 -3.45
CA VAL A 17 -5.99 6.06 -3.22
C VAL A 17 -5.00 7.10 -3.76
N SER A 18 -5.47 8.13 -4.47
CA SER A 18 -4.63 9.22 -4.98
C SER A 18 -4.25 10.24 -3.90
N GLY A 19 -3.75 9.78 -2.76
CA GLY A 19 -3.19 10.63 -1.72
C GLY A 19 -1.83 11.22 -2.13
N CYS A 20 -1.43 12.30 -1.48
CA CYS A 20 -0.15 12.97 -1.69
C CYS A 20 1.02 12.04 -1.32
N TYR A 21 1.49 11.26 -2.27
CA TYR A 21 2.66 10.41 -2.12
C TYR A 21 3.87 11.03 -2.82
N THR A 22 5.05 10.81 -2.26
CA THR A 22 6.29 11.09 -2.98
C THR A 22 6.41 10.14 -4.20
N PRO A 23 7.08 10.54 -5.29
CA PRO A 23 7.23 9.69 -6.47
C PRO A 23 7.81 8.30 -6.16
N GLN A 24 8.70 8.20 -5.19
CA GLN A 24 9.30 6.94 -4.77
C GLN A 24 8.31 6.03 -4.03
N GLN A 25 7.49 6.61 -3.14
CA GLN A 25 6.44 5.87 -2.44
C GLN A 25 5.36 5.38 -3.41
N GLN A 26 5.03 6.20 -4.41
CA GLN A 26 4.05 5.82 -5.43
C GLN A 26 4.52 4.59 -6.21
N THR A 27 5.79 4.55 -6.64
CA THR A 27 6.35 3.40 -7.33
C THR A 27 6.33 2.15 -6.46
N GLY A 28 6.71 2.26 -5.19
CA GLY A 28 6.69 1.13 -4.25
C GLY A 28 5.29 0.62 -3.97
N THR A 29 4.32 1.51 -3.80
CA THR A 29 2.92 1.15 -3.57
C THR A 29 2.32 0.47 -4.79
N LEU A 30 2.59 0.97 -6.01
CA LEU A 30 2.10 0.36 -7.24
C LEU A 30 2.74 -0.99 -7.49
N ALA A 31 4.05 -1.12 -7.32
CA ALA A 31 4.75 -2.39 -7.49
C ALA A 31 4.30 -3.43 -6.45
N GLY A 32 4.25 -3.05 -5.18
CA GLY A 32 3.79 -3.91 -4.10
C GLY A 32 2.32 -4.31 -4.27
N GLY A 33 1.46 -3.38 -4.66
CA GLY A 33 0.06 -3.63 -4.93
C GLY A 33 -0.16 -4.57 -6.12
N ALA A 34 0.59 -4.40 -7.21
CA ALA A 34 0.50 -5.25 -8.39
C ALA A 34 0.97 -6.69 -8.09
N ILE A 35 2.10 -6.84 -7.42
CA ILE A 35 2.63 -8.15 -7.01
C ILE A 35 1.67 -8.82 -6.01
N GLY A 36 1.17 -8.06 -5.02
CA GLY A 36 0.22 -8.54 -4.04
C GLY A 36 -1.11 -8.95 -4.67
N ALA A 37 -1.62 -8.17 -5.62
CA ALA A 37 -2.85 -8.50 -6.35
C ALA A 37 -2.70 -9.80 -7.15
N GLY A 38 -1.62 -9.94 -7.90
CA GLY A 38 -1.34 -11.14 -8.69
C GLY A 38 -1.18 -12.38 -7.81
N GLY A 39 -0.33 -12.29 -6.79
CA GLY A 39 -0.11 -13.38 -5.83
C GLY A 39 -1.38 -13.74 -5.05
N GLY A 40 -2.09 -12.72 -4.55
CA GLY A 40 -3.35 -12.90 -3.82
C GLY A 40 -4.43 -13.53 -4.67
N ALA A 41 -4.55 -13.11 -5.95
CA ALA A 41 -5.54 -13.68 -6.87
C ALA A 41 -5.25 -15.18 -7.14
N LEU A 42 -3.98 -15.55 -7.35
CA LEU A 42 -3.59 -16.94 -7.56
C LEU A 42 -3.88 -17.79 -6.33
N ILE A 43 -3.50 -17.33 -5.16
CA ILE A 43 -3.77 -18.03 -3.90
C ILE A 43 -5.27 -18.13 -3.65
N GLY A 44 -6.01 -17.05 -3.82
CA GLY A 44 -7.45 -16.99 -3.62
C GLY A 44 -8.20 -17.93 -4.58
N SER A 45 -7.78 -18.01 -5.85
CA SER A 45 -8.37 -18.94 -6.80
C SER A 45 -8.07 -20.40 -6.45
N ALA A 46 -6.85 -20.70 -6.01
CA ALA A 46 -6.45 -22.03 -5.61
C ALA A 46 -7.23 -22.52 -4.37
N LEU A 47 -7.44 -21.68 -3.38
CA LEU A 47 -8.20 -21.99 -2.16
C LEU A 47 -9.69 -22.24 -2.42
N THR A 48 -10.26 -21.60 -3.44
CA THR A 48 -11.70 -21.69 -3.79
C THR A 48 -11.99 -22.62 -4.96
N GLY A 49 -11.02 -23.45 -5.36
CA GLY A 49 -11.16 -24.40 -6.46
C GLY A 49 -11.25 -23.77 -7.86
N GLY A 50 -10.62 -22.62 -8.06
CA GLY A 50 -10.58 -21.91 -9.35
C GLY A 50 -11.74 -20.95 -9.58
N SER A 51 -12.47 -20.55 -8.52
CA SER A 51 -13.58 -19.62 -8.67
C SER A 51 -13.09 -18.18 -8.89
N ALA A 52 -13.81 -17.43 -9.75
CA ALA A 52 -13.53 -16.02 -10.00
C ALA A 52 -13.70 -15.17 -8.72
N GLY A 53 -14.65 -15.51 -7.86
CA GLY A 53 -14.88 -14.82 -6.60
C GLY A 53 -13.70 -14.91 -5.65
N GLY A 54 -13.07 -16.07 -5.54
CA GLY A 54 -11.85 -16.26 -4.75
C GLY A 54 -10.65 -15.50 -5.29
N ALA A 55 -10.49 -15.47 -6.61
CA ALA A 55 -9.43 -14.70 -7.25
C ALA A 55 -9.59 -13.19 -7.01
N ILE A 56 -10.80 -12.67 -7.11
CA ILE A 56 -11.10 -11.25 -6.87
C ILE A 56 -10.88 -10.89 -5.41
N ALA A 57 -11.42 -11.67 -4.48
CA ALA A 57 -11.24 -11.43 -3.05
C ALA A 57 -9.76 -11.52 -2.64
N GLY A 58 -9.05 -12.54 -3.08
CA GLY A 58 -7.63 -12.72 -2.85
C GLY A 58 -6.79 -11.60 -3.47
N GLY A 59 -7.13 -11.18 -4.67
CA GLY A 59 -6.48 -10.07 -5.36
C GLY A 59 -6.61 -8.74 -4.62
N ILE A 60 -7.80 -8.43 -4.13
CA ILE A 60 -8.06 -7.20 -3.37
C ILE A 60 -7.29 -7.20 -2.05
N LEU A 61 -7.33 -8.30 -1.30
CA LEU A 61 -6.60 -8.42 -0.04
C LEU A 61 -5.09 -8.38 -0.27
N GLY A 62 -4.61 -9.07 -1.29
CA GLY A 62 -3.20 -9.09 -1.67
C GLY A 62 -2.71 -7.73 -2.14
N ALA A 63 -3.50 -7.02 -2.95
CA ALA A 63 -3.18 -5.67 -3.40
C ALA A 63 -3.07 -4.68 -2.24
N GLY A 64 -4.01 -4.72 -1.32
CA GLY A 64 -4.00 -3.85 -0.14
C GLY A 64 -2.78 -4.10 0.74
N THR A 65 -2.52 -5.35 1.08
CA THR A 65 -1.35 -5.74 1.89
C THR A 65 -0.05 -5.41 1.19
N GLY A 66 0.07 -5.74 -0.10
CA GLY A 66 1.25 -5.47 -0.90
C GLY A 66 1.53 -3.98 -1.06
N ALA A 67 0.49 -3.16 -1.24
CA ALA A 67 0.61 -1.71 -1.32
C ALA A 67 1.11 -1.10 0.00
N LEU A 68 0.61 -1.58 1.14
CA LEU A 68 1.07 -1.13 2.46
C LEU A 68 2.53 -1.48 2.70
N ILE A 69 2.94 -2.70 2.38
CA ILE A 69 4.34 -3.15 2.50
C ILE A 69 5.22 -2.35 1.55
N GLY A 70 4.82 -2.21 0.29
CA GLY A 70 5.55 -1.43 -0.71
C GLY A 70 5.74 0.02 -0.30
N ASN A 71 4.71 0.65 0.26
CA ASN A 71 4.79 2.00 0.78
C ASN A 71 5.75 2.10 1.99
N ALA A 72 5.69 1.15 2.91
CA ALA A 72 6.55 1.15 4.09
C ALA A 72 8.04 0.95 3.74
N VAL A 73 8.32 0.09 2.75
CA VAL A 73 9.70 -0.19 2.31
C VAL A 73 10.31 0.98 1.54
N THR A 74 9.48 1.69 0.76
CA THR A 74 9.93 2.82 -0.06
C THR A 74 9.75 4.18 0.61
N ALA A 75 9.20 4.21 1.84
CA ALA A 75 9.10 5.43 2.61
C ALA A 75 10.49 6.06 2.80
N PRO A 76 10.64 7.36 2.51
CA PRO A 76 11.91 8.04 2.72
C PRO A 76 12.29 7.95 4.19
N ARG A 77 13.42 7.34 4.45
CA ARG A 77 14.00 7.32 5.79
C ARG A 77 14.68 8.65 6.04
N HIS A 78 14.09 9.47 6.86
CA HIS A 78 14.73 10.67 7.30
C HIS A 78 15.94 10.33 8.16
N HIS A 79 17.12 10.59 7.63
CA HIS A 79 18.35 10.45 8.39
C HIS A 79 18.61 11.74 9.18
N CYS A 80 18.96 11.58 10.43
CA CYS A 80 19.34 12.72 11.25
C CYS A 80 20.72 13.20 10.85
N ALA A 81 20.79 14.41 10.30
CA ALA A 81 22.05 15.04 9.96
C ALA A 81 22.80 15.58 11.19
N ARG A 82 22.07 16.01 12.19
CA ARG A 82 22.64 16.58 13.41
C ARG A 82 21.85 16.17 14.63
N TRP A 83 22.52 15.51 15.55
CA TRP A 83 22.00 15.18 16.86
C TRP A 83 22.27 16.31 17.84
N GLY A 84 21.31 16.60 18.68
CA GLY A 84 21.43 17.55 19.77
C GLY A 84 20.79 17.02 21.05
N TRP A 85 21.00 17.71 22.14
CA TRP A 85 20.37 17.43 23.41
C TRP A 85 19.23 18.43 23.66
N ASN A 86 18.10 17.95 24.17
CA ASN A 86 17.04 18.84 24.62
C ASN A 86 17.27 19.30 26.06
N ALA A 87 16.42 20.20 26.55
CA ALA A 87 16.48 20.68 27.93
C ALA A 87 16.24 19.56 28.97
N TYR A 88 15.69 18.43 28.57
CA TYR A 88 15.40 17.27 29.44
C TYR A 88 16.51 16.20 29.39
N GLY A 89 17.62 16.44 28.69
CA GLY A 89 18.73 15.51 28.60
C GLY A 89 18.53 14.35 27.64
N HIS A 90 17.54 14.39 26.76
CA HIS A 90 17.31 13.38 25.73
C HIS A 90 17.97 13.78 24.41
N ARG A 91 18.49 12.79 23.68
CA ARG A 91 19.01 12.99 22.33
C ARG A 91 17.88 13.16 21.35
N VAL A 92 17.84 14.30 20.68
CA VAL A 92 16.84 14.64 19.68
C VAL A 92 17.50 15.03 18.37
N CYS A 93 16.87 14.75 17.27
CA CYS A 93 17.33 15.18 15.97
C CYS A 93 16.97 16.64 15.74
N ARG A 94 17.98 17.48 15.47
CA ARG A 94 17.79 18.91 15.21
C ARG A 94 17.75 19.28 13.74
N ALA A 95 18.30 18.45 12.86
CA ALA A 95 18.29 18.68 11.44
C ALA A 95 18.06 17.35 10.70
N TRP A 96 17.13 17.34 9.79
CA TRP A 96 16.76 16.20 8.94
C TRP A 96 17.17 16.46 7.50
N TYR A 97 17.51 15.41 6.77
CA TYR A 97 17.72 15.46 5.33
C TYR A 97 17.24 14.20 4.62
#